data_4c9423cde0667fc889983ecdbb201588
#
_entry.id   4c9423cde0667fc889983ecdbb201588
#
_cell.length_a   1.000
_cell.length_b   1.000
_cell.length_c   1.000
_cell.angle_alpha   90.00
_cell.angle_beta   90.00
_cell.angle_gamma   90.00
#
_symmetry.space_group_name_H-M   'P 1'
#
loop_
_entity.id
_entity.type
_entity.pdbx_description
1 polymer ?
#
loop_
_entity_poly.entity_id
_entity_poly.type
_entity_poly.pdbx_seq_one_letter_code
_entity_poly.pdbx_strand_id
1 'polypeptide(L)'
;MKRLIADIHMHTLASGHAYGTIREMAAAAKEQQLQLIGISEHAPGIPGTVDPFYYGNLRVIPRVIDGVEILHGCEINVLNGGRLSLEQKTSVIDSLRY
;
A
#
# COMPACT_ATOMS: atom_id res chain seq x y z
N MET A 1 -9.59 3.63 -28.44
CA MET A 1 -8.42 4.07 -27.66
C MET A 1 -8.41 3.40 -26.31
N LYS A 2 -7.27 2.84 -25.93
CA LYS A 2 -7.12 2.23 -24.61
C LYS A 2 -6.87 3.32 -23.57
N ARG A 3 -7.43 3.13 -22.37
CA ARG A 3 -7.26 4.06 -21.27
C ARG A 3 -6.88 3.28 -20.02
N LEU A 4 -5.91 3.81 -19.28
CA LEU A 4 -5.53 3.24 -18.00
C LEU A 4 -6.63 3.56 -16.97
N ILE A 5 -7.13 2.54 -16.29
CA ILE A 5 -8.18 2.71 -15.29
C ILE A 5 -7.71 2.29 -13.89
N ALA A 6 -6.53 1.73 -13.76
CA ALA A 6 -6.00 1.27 -12.49
C ALA A 6 -4.49 1.49 -12.43
N ASP A 7 -4.00 1.79 -11.24
CA ASP A 7 -2.57 1.83 -10.93
C ASP A 7 -2.40 1.11 -9.60
N ILE A 8 -1.67 0.00 -9.60
CA ILE A 8 -1.59 -0.89 -8.44
C ILE A 8 -0.23 -0.88 -7.74
N HIS A 9 0.64 0.08 -8.05
CA HIS A 9 1.94 0.15 -7.36
C HIS A 9 2.24 1.59 -6.97
N MET A 10 1.94 1.94 -5.73
CA MET A 10 2.25 3.27 -5.20
C MET A 10 2.51 3.21 -3.71
N HIS A 11 3.15 4.23 -3.22
CA HIS A 11 3.55 4.36 -1.82
C HIS A 11 3.01 5.66 -1.24
N THR A 12 2.83 5.67 0.07
CA THR A 12 2.48 6.88 0.82
C THR A 12 3.59 7.21 1.81
N LEU A 13 3.33 8.18 2.64
CA LEU A 13 4.23 8.56 3.74
C LEU A 13 4.65 7.36 4.59
N ALA A 14 3.81 6.34 4.68
CA ALA A 14 4.09 5.16 5.49
C ALA A 14 5.34 4.40 5.03
N SER A 15 5.70 4.46 3.76
CA SER A 15 6.90 3.80 3.25
C SER A 15 8.21 4.53 3.59
N GLY A 16 8.13 5.73 4.13
CA GLY A 16 9.30 6.47 4.58
C GLY A 16 10.03 7.26 3.50
N HIS A 17 9.71 7.07 2.24
CA HIS A 17 10.36 7.80 1.15
C HIS A 17 9.36 8.29 0.09
N ALA A 18 8.10 8.37 0.43
CA ALA A 18 7.06 9.00 -0.37
C ALA A 18 6.40 10.09 0.46
N TYR A 19 5.64 10.97 -0.16
CA TYR A 19 5.23 12.19 0.52
C TYR A 19 3.72 12.43 0.51
N GLY A 20 2.96 11.55 -0.12
CA GLY A 20 1.51 11.68 -0.16
C GLY A 20 0.82 10.85 0.91
N THR A 21 -0.39 11.24 1.24
CA THR A 21 -1.28 10.45 2.08
C THR A 21 -2.19 9.60 1.20
N ILE A 22 -2.90 8.65 1.80
CA ILE A 22 -3.88 7.85 1.05
C ILE A 22 -4.94 8.75 0.42
N ARG A 23 -5.39 9.78 1.13
CA ARG A 23 -6.39 10.71 0.58
C ARG A 23 -5.86 11.50 -0.60
N GLU A 24 -4.61 11.93 -0.53
CA GLU A 24 -3.99 12.65 -1.64
C GLU A 24 -3.82 11.74 -2.87
N MET A 25 -3.45 10.48 -2.63
CA MET A 25 -3.34 9.51 -3.73
C MET A 25 -4.69 9.25 -4.39
N ALA A 26 -5.75 9.11 -3.58
CA ALA A 26 -7.10 8.92 -4.10
C ALA A 26 -7.58 10.14 -4.90
N ALA A 27 -7.32 11.35 -4.40
CA ALA A 27 -7.69 12.57 -5.09
C ALA A 27 -6.97 12.69 -6.44
N ALA A 28 -5.67 12.40 -6.46
CA ALA A 28 -4.90 12.43 -7.70
C ALA A 28 -5.40 11.37 -8.69
N ALA A 29 -5.75 10.19 -8.19
CA ALA A 29 -6.30 9.12 -9.02
C ALA A 29 -7.62 9.54 -9.65
N LYS A 30 -8.48 10.18 -8.87
CA LYS A 30 -9.76 10.70 -9.39
C LYS A 30 -9.52 11.70 -10.50
N GLU A 31 -8.55 12.59 -10.31
CA GLU A 31 -8.19 13.60 -11.30
C GLU A 31 -7.73 12.96 -12.61
N GLN A 32 -7.01 11.87 -12.51
CA GLN A 32 -6.52 11.10 -13.66
C GLN A 32 -7.56 10.11 -14.19
N GLN A 33 -8.77 10.12 -13.65
CA GLN A 33 -9.87 9.25 -14.06
C GLN A 33 -9.58 7.77 -13.83
N LEU A 34 -8.75 7.46 -12.83
CA LEU A 34 -8.54 6.08 -12.41
C LEU A 34 -9.71 5.62 -11.55
N GLN A 35 -10.06 4.35 -11.65
CA GLN A 35 -11.15 3.75 -10.88
C GLN A 35 -10.65 2.96 -9.69
N LEU A 36 -9.39 2.56 -9.72
CA LEU A 36 -8.80 1.72 -8.68
C LEU A 36 -7.33 2.05 -8.50
N ILE A 37 -6.89 2.11 -7.25
CA ILE A 37 -5.46 2.22 -6.94
C ILE A 37 -5.08 1.14 -5.94
N GLY A 38 -3.83 0.68 -6.03
CA GLY A 38 -3.25 -0.26 -5.09
C GLY A 38 -2.11 0.40 -4.35
N ILE A 39 -2.21 0.45 -3.03
CA ILE A 39 -1.19 1.01 -2.17
C ILE A 39 -0.33 -0.16 -1.68
N SER A 40 0.95 -0.17 -2.06
CA SER A 40 1.86 -1.27 -1.75
C SER A 40 3.06 -0.75 -0.96
N GLU A 41 2.81 -0.38 0.29
CA GLU A 41 3.87 0.11 1.16
C GLU A 41 4.94 -0.96 1.36
N HIS A 42 6.17 -0.51 1.62
CA HIS A 42 7.25 -1.44 1.93
C HIS A 42 6.97 -2.20 3.23
N ALA A 43 7.30 -3.48 3.23
CA ALA A 43 7.10 -4.34 4.39
C ALA A 43 8.00 -3.90 5.54
N PRO A 44 7.61 -4.23 6.79
CA PRO A 44 8.47 -4.00 7.95
C PRO A 44 9.81 -4.74 7.81
N GLY A 45 10.79 -4.31 8.59
CA GLY A 45 12.11 -4.98 8.62
C GLY A 45 13.20 -4.23 7.88
N ILE A 46 12.85 -3.11 7.25
CA ILE A 46 13.81 -2.20 6.61
C ILE A 46 13.76 -0.88 7.38
N PRO A 47 14.89 -0.28 7.74
CA PRO A 47 14.88 1.01 8.43
C PRO A 47 14.08 2.06 7.67
N GLY A 48 13.25 2.79 8.39
CA GLY A 48 12.43 3.85 7.80
C GLY A 48 11.08 3.40 7.29
N THR A 49 10.80 2.09 7.30
CA THR A 49 9.48 1.59 6.89
C THR A 49 8.54 1.46 8.09
N VAL A 50 7.33 0.98 7.81
CA VAL A 50 6.28 0.90 8.83
C VAL A 50 6.53 -0.22 9.84
N ASP A 51 5.99 -0.03 11.03
CA ASP A 51 5.86 -1.10 12.00
C ASP A 51 4.74 -2.04 11.53
N PRO A 52 4.80 -3.34 11.88
CA PRO A 52 3.72 -4.29 11.55
C PRO A 52 2.32 -3.83 11.99
N PHE A 53 2.22 -3.03 13.03
CA PHE A 53 0.96 -2.49 13.52
C PHE A 53 0.22 -1.70 12.46
N TYR A 54 0.93 -1.03 11.55
CA TYR A 54 0.34 -0.31 10.44
C TYR A 54 -0.61 -1.20 9.64
N TYR A 55 -0.14 -2.40 9.27
CA TYR A 55 -0.94 -3.33 8.48
C TYR A 55 -2.15 -3.85 9.25
N GLY A 56 -2.01 -4.03 10.55
CA GLY A 56 -3.13 -4.48 11.38
C GLY A 56 -4.28 -3.49 11.44
N ASN A 57 -4.03 -2.23 11.11
CA ASN A 57 -5.03 -1.18 11.18
C ASN A 57 -5.61 -0.80 9.81
N LEU A 58 -5.21 -1.45 8.73
CA LEU A 58 -5.69 -1.10 7.38
C LEU A 58 -7.19 -1.26 7.22
N ARG A 59 -7.82 -2.14 8.00
CA ARG A 59 -9.27 -2.37 7.92
C ARG A 59 -10.11 -1.14 8.22
N VAL A 60 -9.54 -0.10 8.86
CA VAL A 60 -10.29 1.13 9.15
C VAL A 60 -10.30 2.07 7.94
N ILE A 61 -9.48 1.80 6.93
CA ILE A 61 -9.43 2.62 5.74
C ILE A 61 -10.62 2.28 4.85
N PRO A 62 -11.41 3.27 4.42
CA PRO A 62 -12.53 3.00 3.51
C PRO A 62 -12.05 2.35 2.22
N ARG A 63 -12.83 1.41 1.70
CA ARG A 63 -12.52 0.76 0.42
C ARG A 63 -12.64 1.70 -0.77
N VAL A 64 -13.44 2.74 -0.63
CA VAL A 64 -13.65 3.71 -1.70
C VAL A 64 -13.46 5.11 -1.11
N ILE A 65 -12.58 5.89 -1.73
CA ILE A 65 -12.32 7.28 -1.35
C ILE A 65 -12.43 8.11 -2.63
N ASP A 66 -13.25 9.15 -2.61
CA ASP A 66 -13.48 10.02 -3.78
C ASP A 66 -13.92 9.23 -5.01
N GLY A 67 -14.65 8.13 -4.83
CA GLY A 67 -15.10 7.31 -5.93
C GLY A 67 -14.04 6.36 -6.47
N VAL A 68 -12.85 6.33 -5.88
CA VAL A 68 -11.75 5.45 -6.29
C VAL A 68 -11.66 4.28 -5.32
N GLU A 69 -11.63 3.07 -5.85
CA GLU A 69 -11.46 1.88 -5.04
C GLU A 69 -10.00 1.77 -4.57
N ILE A 70 -9.80 1.47 -3.28
CA ILE A 70 -8.48 1.40 -2.67
C ILE A 70 -8.18 -0.06 -2.29
N LEU A 71 -7.12 -0.60 -2.89
CA LEU A 71 -6.59 -1.90 -2.50
C LEU A 71 -5.29 -1.72 -1.74
N HIS A 72 -5.05 -2.58 -0.79
CA HIS A 72 -3.81 -2.56 -0.01
C HIS A 72 -3.00 -3.81 -0.30
N GLY A 73 -1.72 -3.61 -0.56
CA GLY A 73 -0.74 -4.66 -0.74
C GLY A 73 0.50 -4.39 0.09
N CYS A 74 1.55 -5.10 -0.21
CA CYS A 74 2.80 -4.99 0.52
C CYS A 74 3.95 -5.25 -0.45
N GLU A 75 4.91 -4.34 -0.49
CA GLU A 75 6.13 -4.56 -1.27
C GLU A 75 7.18 -5.18 -0.36
N ILE A 76 7.54 -6.43 -0.65
CA ILE A 76 8.44 -7.21 0.17
C ILE A 76 9.87 -7.08 -0.37
N ASN A 77 10.81 -6.78 0.53
CA ASN A 77 12.22 -6.70 0.16
C ASN A 77 12.91 -8.05 0.36
N VAL A 78 13.77 -8.41 -0.58
CA VAL A 78 14.64 -9.58 -0.44
C VAL A 78 15.89 -9.12 0.29
N LEU A 79 16.13 -9.69 1.46
CA LEU A 79 17.26 -9.35 2.32
C LEU A 79 18.46 -10.24 2.02
N ASN A 80 19.61 -9.90 2.63
CA ASN A 80 20.82 -10.72 2.50
C ASN A 80 20.52 -12.16 2.94
N GLY A 81 21.03 -13.12 2.16
CA GLY A 81 20.79 -14.52 2.44
C GLY A 81 19.46 -15.03 1.92
N GLY A 82 18.75 -14.25 1.10
CA GLY A 82 17.48 -14.65 0.50
C GLY A 82 16.28 -14.55 1.42
N ARG A 83 16.44 -13.98 2.62
CA ARG A 83 15.31 -13.80 3.54
C ARG A 83 14.40 -12.69 3.04
N LEU A 84 13.14 -12.77 3.38
CA LEU A 84 12.16 -11.74 3.04
C LEU A 84 11.93 -10.82 4.23
N SER A 85 11.71 -9.53 3.97
CA SER A 85 11.45 -8.56 5.04
C SER A 85 10.17 -8.83 5.79
N LEU A 86 9.32 -9.71 5.27
CA LEU A 86 8.05 -10.07 5.87
C LEU A 86 8.13 -11.37 6.68
N GLU A 87 9.26 -12.02 6.70
CA GLU A 87 9.47 -13.26 7.45
C GLU A 87 9.11 -13.04 8.92
N GLN A 88 8.37 -13.94 9.53
CA GLN A 88 7.90 -13.84 10.91
C GLN A 88 6.83 -12.76 11.14
N LYS A 89 6.30 -12.18 10.07
CA LYS A 89 5.26 -11.15 10.18
C LYS A 89 3.95 -11.64 9.55
N THR A 90 3.50 -12.82 9.96
CA THR A 90 2.26 -13.41 9.42
C THR A 90 1.05 -12.49 9.62
N SER A 91 1.04 -11.68 10.68
CA SER A 91 -0.04 -10.74 10.93
C SER A 91 -0.20 -9.71 9.80
N VAL A 92 0.89 -9.37 9.12
CA VAL A 92 0.84 -8.45 7.99
C VAL A 92 0.04 -9.07 6.84
N ILE A 93 0.35 -10.33 6.52
CA ILE A 93 -0.34 -11.06 5.46
C ILE A 93 -1.83 -11.20 5.81
N ASP A 94 -2.14 -11.57 7.04
CA ASP A 94 -3.53 -11.72 7.47
C ASP A 94 -4.30 -10.40 7.38
N SER A 95 -3.64 -9.28 7.67
CA SER A 95 -4.26 -7.96 7.59
C SER A 95 -4.63 -7.55 6.17
N LEU A 96 -4.00 -8.14 5.17
CA LEU A 96 -4.29 -7.84 3.77
C LEU A 96 -5.45 -8.67 3.21
N ARG A 97 -6.02 -9.57 4.03
CA ARG A 97 -7.11 -10.45 3.62
C ARG A 97 -8.43 -9.90 4.11
N TYR A 98 -9.16 -9.24 3.26
CA TYR A 98 -10.57 -8.92 3.53
C TYR A 98 -11.22 -8.22 2.34
#